data_16f254b8cf2773be9b6ca1a92d68b9aa
#
_entry.id   16f254b8cf2773be9b6ca1a92d68b9aa
#
_cell.length_a   1.000
_cell.length_b   1.000
_cell.length_c   1.000
_cell.angle_alpha   90.00
_cell.angle_beta   90.00
_cell.angle_gamma   90.00
#
_symmetry.space_group_name_H-M   'P 1'
#
loop_
_entity.id
_entity.type
_entity.pdbx_description
1 polymer ?
#
loop_
_entity_poly.entity_id
_entity_poly.type
_entity_poly.pdbx_seq_one_letter_code
_entity_poly.pdbx_strand_id
1 'polypeptide(L)'
;DITQLSGVDIFKSKVYSSIVGYRSKLEITLKPDGLINAKLPNSPTDLPVTILLRALGIETDKDMAYSISTEPLMHDFLDVTFERTNEIKTQNDALVYIGNRVAHGMIEEFRIKKAENILDWGLLPHLGKSPIDRQAKAYFLGEVICKLFELKLGWITVDDKDHYGNKVIKFAGQMLADLFRTAFRNLIRDLKYQLERMSSKRTIGAVGAALRPGIITDKLNNSIATGNWGRGKVGVTQLVDRTNYLGTLSHLRRVQSPLSRSQPNFEARDLHATHFGRICPNETPEGANCGLVKNLALSTIISIDVPTSEILEHLSSSGLVPMVNDDLIIKSKGCKVFLDGKFIG
;
A
#
# COMPACT_ATOMS: atom_id res chain seq x y z
N ASP A 1 -3.28 9.05 -0.51
CA ASP A 1 -2.94 10.32 0.18
C ASP A 1 -2.40 11.29 -0.86
N ILE A 2 -3.16 12.32 -1.18
CA ILE A 2 -2.83 13.36 -2.16
C ILE A 2 -2.50 14.63 -1.40
N THR A 3 -1.34 15.22 -1.67
CA THR A 3 -0.83 16.39 -0.95
C THR A 3 -0.20 17.39 -1.91
N GLN A 4 -0.23 18.67 -1.54
CA GLN A 4 0.51 19.75 -2.17
C GLN A 4 1.62 20.22 -1.20
N LEU A 5 2.83 20.43 -1.70
CA LEU A 5 3.91 20.97 -0.89
C LEU A 5 3.75 22.49 -0.79
N SER A 6 3.77 22.99 0.44
CA SER A 6 3.59 24.43 0.73
C SER A 6 4.66 25.26 0.01
N GLY A 7 4.23 26.30 -0.71
CA GLY A 7 5.11 27.26 -1.38
C GLY A 7 5.72 26.83 -2.71
N VAL A 8 5.41 25.63 -3.20
CA VAL A 8 5.85 25.14 -4.51
C VAL A 8 4.70 24.37 -5.16
N ASP A 9 4.48 24.57 -6.46
CA ASP A 9 3.45 23.84 -7.23
C ASP A 9 3.87 22.39 -7.50
N ILE A 10 4.15 21.65 -6.43
CA ILE A 10 4.46 20.22 -6.47
C ILE A 10 3.29 19.46 -5.85
N PHE A 11 2.62 18.68 -6.68
CA PHE A 11 1.53 17.82 -6.25
C PHE A 11 2.05 16.38 -6.12
N LYS A 12 1.71 15.72 -5.03
CA LYS A 12 2.24 14.41 -4.70
C LYS A 12 1.14 13.46 -4.25
N SER A 13 1.10 12.28 -4.86
CA SER A 13 0.27 11.16 -4.41
C SER A 13 1.13 10.06 -3.81
N LYS A 14 0.71 9.52 -2.67
CA LYS A 14 1.34 8.38 -1.99
C LYS A 14 0.34 7.25 -1.84
N VAL A 15 0.60 6.14 -2.50
CA VAL A 15 -0.21 4.93 -2.40
C VAL A 15 0.54 3.87 -1.62
N TYR A 16 -0.08 3.36 -0.57
CA TYR A 16 0.44 2.26 0.22
C TYR A 16 -0.33 0.99 -0.10
N SER A 17 0.30 0.11 -0.85
CA SER A 17 -0.22 -1.21 -1.17
C SER A 17 0.30 -2.25 -0.21
N SER A 18 -0.55 -3.09 0.32
CA SER A 18 -0.15 -4.15 1.24
C SER A 18 -0.88 -5.45 0.95
N ILE A 19 -0.13 -6.51 0.98
CA ILE A 19 -0.62 -7.88 1.04
C ILE A 19 -0.02 -8.55 2.27
N VAL A 20 -0.50 -9.76 2.54
CA VAL A 20 -0.01 -10.55 3.67
C VAL A 20 1.53 -10.58 3.73
N GLY A 21 2.07 -9.85 4.70
CA GLY A 21 3.51 -9.84 5.01
C GLY A 21 4.40 -9.01 4.10
N TYR A 22 3.85 -8.25 3.15
CA TYR A 22 4.59 -7.32 2.32
C TYR A 22 3.81 -6.00 2.15
N ARG A 23 4.51 -4.88 2.26
CA ARG A 23 3.96 -3.55 2.04
C ARG A 23 4.88 -2.79 1.10
N SER A 24 4.32 -2.21 0.06
CA SER A 24 5.02 -1.34 -0.88
C SER A 24 4.46 0.07 -0.84
N LYS A 25 5.30 1.02 -1.16
CA LYS A 25 4.92 2.42 -1.32
C LYS A 25 5.20 2.84 -2.76
N LEU A 26 4.19 3.37 -3.41
CA LEU A 26 4.29 4.08 -4.67
C LEU A 26 4.11 5.57 -4.39
N GLU A 27 4.93 6.39 -5.01
CA GLU A 27 4.85 7.84 -4.92
C GLU A 27 4.84 8.42 -6.33
N ILE A 28 3.81 9.19 -6.68
CA ILE A 28 3.70 9.89 -7.95
C ILE A 28 3.79 11.38 -7.64
N THR A 29 4.62 12.09 -8.38
CA THR A 29 4.88 13.52 -8.19
C THR A 29 4.69 14.25 -9.51
N LEU A 30 3.83 15.24 -9.52
CA LEU A 30 3.70 16.22 -10.59
C LEU A 30 4.52 17.43 -10.20
N LYS A 31 5.53 17.74 -11.02
CA LYS A 31 6.45 18.86 -10.80
C LYS A 31 5.96 20.15 -11.46
N PRO A 32 6.50 21.32 -11.08
CA PRO A 32 6.14 22.60 -11.71
C PRO A 32 6.48 22.67 -13.19
N ASP A 33 7.50 21.93 -13.64
CA ASP A 33 7.91 21.80 -15.04
C ASP A 33 6.96 20.94 -15.90
N GLY A 34 5.85 20.44 -15.31
CA GLY A 34 4.89 19.57 -15.96
C GLY A 34 5.30 18.10 -16.00
N LEU A 35 6.48 17.74 -15.51
CA LEU A 35 6.94 16.35 -15.53
C LEU A 35 6.28 15.53 -14.45
N ILE A 36 5.74 14.38 -14.84
CA ILE A 36 5.12 13.41 -13.93
C ILE A 36 6.08 12.25 -13.70
N ASN A 37 6.52 12.11 -12.47
CA ASN A 37 7.44 11.07 -12.07
C ASN A 37 6.80 10.10 -11.09
N ALA A 38 7.12 8.81 -11.25
CA ALA A 38 6.78 7.74 -10.30
C ALA A 38 8.03 7.23 -9.60
N LYS A 39 7.97 7.10 -8.29
CA LYS A 39 9.00 6.46 -7.48
C LYS A 39 8.57 5.05 -7.14
N LEU A 40 9.23 4.08 -7.75
CA LEU A 40 8.96 2.67 -7.52
C LEU A 40 9.52 2.19 -6.18
N PRO A 41 8.90 1.16 -5.57
CA PRO A 41 9.49 0.48 -4.42
C PRO A 41 10.86 -0.10 -4.79
N ASN A 42 11.84 0.11 -3.93
CA ASN A 42 13.23 -0.37 -4.11
C ASN A 42 13.96 0.18 -5.36
N SER A 43 13.47 1.25 -5.96
CA SER A 43 14.19 1.98 -7.00
C SER A 43 14.89 3.20 -6.39
N PRO A 44 16.17 3.44 -6.70
CA PRO A 44 16.89 4.61 -6.21
C PRO A 44 16.48 5.90 -6.92
N THR A 45 15.91 5.79 -8.12
CA THR A 45 15.61 6.94 -8.99
C THR A 45 14.14 7.02 -9.34
N ASP A 46 13.66 8.24 -9.55
CA ASP A 46 12.33 8.50 -10.08
C ASP A 46 12.29 8.15 -11.58
N LEU A 47 11.15 7.65 -12.03
CA LEU A 47 10.89 7.27 -13.42
C LEU A 47 9.75 8.12 -13.99
N PRO A 48 9.82 8.60 -15.25
CA PRO A 48 8.67 9.17 -15.92
C PRO A 48 7.50 8.18 -15.92
N VAL A 49 6.30 8.67 -15.63
CA VAL A 49 5.12 7.83 -15.48
C VAL A 49 4.71 7.13 -16.77
N THR A 50 4.95 7.76 -17.91
CA THR A 50 4.68 7.20 -19.25
C THR A 50 5.49 5.93 -19.51
N ILE A 51 6.74 5.88 -19.10
CA ILE A 51 7.58 4.66 -19.20
C ILE A 51 7.00 3.54 -18.32
N LEU A 52 6.49 3.89 -17.15
CA LEU A 52 5.86 2.91 -16.28
C LEU A 52 4.56 2.35 -16.87
N LEU A 53 3.72 3.20 -17.47
CA LEU A 53 2.48 2.77 -18.13
C LEU A 53 2.78 1.89 -19.36
N ARG A 54 3.80 2.23 -20.17
CA ARG A 54 4.25 1.39 -21.29
C ARG A 54 4.75 0.03 -20.82
N ALA A 55 5.55 -0.01 -19.76
CA ALA A 55 6.02 -1.27 -19.19
C ALA A 55 4.88 -2.15 -18.64
N LEU A 56 3.76 -1.55 -18.25
CA LEU A 56 2.55 -2.24 -17.82
C LEU A 56 1.64 -2.70 -18.97
N GLY A 57 1.94 -2.29 -20.22
CA GLY A 57 1.25 -2.76 -21.42
C GLY A 57 0.36 -1.75 -22.13
N ILE A 58 0.34 -0.47 -21.71
CA ILE A 58 -0.32 0.60 -22.47
C ILE A 58 0.75 1.28 -23.33
N GLU A 59 0.80 0.93 -24.62
CA GLU A 59 1.90 1.38 -25.49
C GLU A 59 1.63 2.74 -26.15
N THR A 60 0.40 3.02 -26.58
CA THR A 60 0.11 4.25 -27.31
C THR A 60 -0.13 5.43 -26.38
N ASP A 61 0.34 6.62 -26.77
CA ASP A 61 0.17 7.84 -25.99
C ASP A 61 -1.33 8.21 -25.86
N LYS A 62 -2.10 7.89 -26.90
CA LYS A 62 -3.55 8.09 -26.91
C LYS A 62 -4.25 7.23 -25.88
N ASP A 63 -3.93 5.92 -25.81
CA ASP A 63 -4.53 5.01 -24.84
C ASP A 63 -4.10 5.36 -23.41
N MET A 64 -2.85 5.82 -23.21
CA MET A 64 -2.40 6.35 -21.92
C MET A 64 -3.24 7.56 -21.47
N ALA A 65 -3.43 8.54 -22.36
CA ALA A 65 -4.22 9.72 -22.04
C ALA A 65 -5.66 9.34 -21.66
N TYR A 66 -6.32 8.48 -22.44
CA TYR A 66 -7.67 8.00 -22.14
C TYR A 66 -7.76 7.10 -20.89
N SER A 67 -6.72 6.32 -20.60
CA SER A 67 -6.68 5.53 -19.36
C SER A 67 -6.66 6.42 -18.11
N ILE A 68 -6.10 7.63 -18.22
CA ILE A 68 -6.05 8.62 -17.16
C ILE A 68 -7.37 9.38 -17.08
N SER A 69 -7.77 10.06 -18.15
CA SER A 69 -9.00 10.85 -18.17
C SER A 69 -9.60 10.92 -19.58
N THR A 70 -10.92 11.13 -19.65
CA THR A 70 -11.63 11.47 -20.88
C THR A 70 -11.69 12.98 -21.12
N GLU A 71 -11.27 13.80 -20.16
CA GLU A 71 -11.30 15.26 -20.23
C GLU A 71 -10.08 15.81 -21.00
N PRO A 72 -10.28 16.54 -22.11
CA PRO A 72 -9.17 17.06 -22.93
C PRO A 72 -8.19 17.95 -22.16
N LEU A 73 -8.71 18.78 -21.24
CA LEU A 73 -7.87 19.66 -20.39
C LEU A 73 -6.79 18.93 -19.58
N MET A 74 -7.04 17.67 -19.26
CA MET A 74 -6.09 16.85 -18.51
C MET A 74 -5.00 16.26 -19.40
N HIS A 75 -5.28 16.12 -20.71
CA HIS A 75 -4.30 15.57 -21.65
C HIS A 75 -3.11 16.52 -21.84
N ASP A 76 -3.35 17.83 -21.82
CA ASP A 76 -2.29 18.86 -21.96
C ASP A 76 -1.20 18.72 -20.86
N PHE A 77 -1.56 18.21 -19.69
CA PHE A 77 -0.58 17.98 -18.61
C PHE A 77 0.38 16.81 -18.87
N LEU A 78 0.07 15.96 -19.85
CA LEU A 78 0.91 14.82 -20.24
C LEU A 78 1.95 15.17 -21.28
N ASP A 79 1.76 16.23 -22.05
CA ASP A 79 2.57 16.58 -23.23
C ASP A 79 4.06 16.66 -22.90
N VAL A 80 4.43 17.36 -21.83
CA VAL A 80 5.83 17.48 -21.39
C VAL A 80 6.44 16.11 -21.06
N THR A 81 5.64 15.21 -20.50
CA THR A 81 6.12 13.87 -20.14
C THR A 81 6.23 12.98 -21.38
N PHE A 82 5.33 13.12 -22.35
CA PHE A 82 5.39 12.42 -23.64
C PHE A 82 6.59 12.86 -24.47
N GLU A 83 6.84 14.16 -24.58
CA GLU A 83 8.01 14.69 -25.28
C GLU A 83 9.32 14.13 -24.74
N ARG A 84 9.47 14.08 -23.40
CA ARG A 84 10.68 13.53 -22.76
C ARG A 84 10.84 12.02 -22.91
N THR A 85 9.81 11.30 -23.25
CA THR A 85 9.82 9.84 -23.37
C THR A 85 9.57 9.33 -24.78
N ASN A 86 9.62 10.21 -25.77
CA ASN A 86 9.30 9.91 -27.18
C ASN A 86 10.22 8.83 -27.79
N GLU A 87 11.43 8.66 -27.27
CA GLU A 87 12.37 7.63 -27.73
C GLU A 87 11.94 6.19 -27.36
N ILE A 88 11.13 6.04 -26.29
CA ILE A 88 10.73 4.74 -25.76
C ILE A 88 9.30 4.48 -26.17
N LYS A 89 9.07 3.62 -27.18
CA LYS A 89 7.72 3.38 -27.74
C LYS A 89 7.14 2.03 -27.42
N THR A 90 7.98 1.01 -27.23
CA THR A 90 7.52 -0.36 -26.99
C THR A 90 7.57 -0.74 -25.51
N GLN A 91 6.79 -1.76 -25.14
CA GLN A 91 6.82 -2.33 -23.79
C GLN A 91 8.22 -2.85 -23.45
N ASN A 92 8.91 -3.48 -24.40
CA ASN A 92 10.23 -4.03 -24.16
C ASN A 92 11.27 -2.94 -23.92
N ASP A 93 11.25 -1.84 -24.67
CA ASP A 93 12.14 -0.69 -24.46
C ASP A 93 11.94 -0.08 -23.08
N ALA A 94 10.69 0.00 -22.63
CA ALA A 94 10.36 0.48 -21.29
C ALA A 94 10.90 -0.46 -20.19
N LEU A 95 10.81 -1.78 -20.37
CA LEU A 95 11.39 -2.76 -19.45
C LEU A 95 12.91 -2.67 -19.40
N VAL A 96 13.57 -2.53 -20.54
CA VAL A 96 15.03 -2.32 -20.63
C VAL A 96 15.42 -1.04 -19.91
N TYR A 97 14.70 0.06 -20.12
CA TYR A 97 14.97 1.33 -19.45
C TYR A 97 14.86 1.23 -17.92
N ILE A 98 13.80 0.59 -17.41
CA ILE A 98 13.63 0.34 -15.98
C ILE A 98 14.74 -0.58 -15.46
N GLY A 99 15.04 -1.65 -16.19
CA GLY A 99 16.08 -2.62 -15.85
C GLY A 99 17.46 -1.98 -15.71
N ASN A 100 17.81 -1.07 -16.61
CA ASN A 100 19.08 -0.31 -16.58
C ASN A 100 19.22 0.55 -15.32
N ARG A 101 18.14 1.08 -14.80
CA ARG A 101 18.13 1.91 -13.58
C ARG A 101 18.12 1.11 -12.28
N VAL A 102 17.49 -0.05 -12.29
CA VAL A 102 17.31 -0.86 -11.08
C VAL A 102 18.43 -1.89 -10.90
N ALA A 103 19.02 -2.37 -11.98
CA ALA A 103 20.00 -3.46 -11.98
C ALA A 103 21.26 -3.11 -12.76
N HIS A 104 21.80 -1.93 -12.54
CA HIS A 104 23.03 -1.48 -13.20
C HIS A 104 24.16 -2.52 -13.00
N GLY A 105 24.86 -2.87 -14.08
CA GLY A 105 25.99 -3.81 -14.06
C GLY A 105 25.63 -5.30 -14.23
N MET A 106 24.35 -5.65 -14.38
CA MET A 106 23.93 -7.02 -14.71
C MET A 106 23.77 -7.21 -16.24
N ILE A 107 23.73 -8.48 -16.68
CA ILE A 107 23.42 -8.85 -18.06
C ILE A 107 21.96 -8.44 -18.37
N GLU A 108 21.70 -8.08 -19.62
CA GLU A 108 20.41 -7.49 -20.05
C GLU A 108 19.20 -8.37 -19.70
N GLU A 109 19.27 -9.67 -19.93
CA GLU A 109 18.18 -10.59 -19.57
C GLU A 109 17.84 -10.57 -18.08
N PHE A 110 18.86 -10.49 -17.22
CA PHE A 110 18.63 -10.38 -15.77
C PHE A 110 18.08 -9.02 -15.37
N ARG A 111 18.45 -7.95 -16.08
CA ARG A 111 17.90 -6.60 -15.87
C ARG A 111 16.42 -6.57 -16.17
N ILE A 112 16.01 -7.14 -17.31
CA ILE A 112 14.60 -7.24 -17.72
C ILE A 112 13.80 -8.06 -16.71
N LYS A 113 14.26 -9.27 -16.35
CA LYS A 113 13.61 -10.11 -15.33
C LYS A 113 13.47 -9.41 -13.98
N LYS A 114 14.46 -8.60 -13.61
CA LYS A 114 14.38 -7.84 -12.35
C LYS A 114 13.38 -6.69 -12.43
N ALA A 115 13.29 -6.01 -13.58
CA ALA A 115 12.27 -5.01 -13.85
C ALA A 115 10.87 -5.63 -13.78
N GLU A 116 10.63 -6.74 -14.46
CA GLU A 116 9.38 -7.50 -14.39
C GLU A 116 9.02 -7.88 -12.95
N ASN A 117 9.96 -8.43 -12.19
CA ASN A 117 9.73 -8.78 -10.78
C ASN A 117 9.32 -7.56 -9.93
N ILE A 118 9.87 -6.37 -10.21
CA ILE A 118 9.46 -5.16 -9.48
C ILE A 118 8.06 -4.74 -9.90
N LEU A 119 7.70 -4.83 -11.17
CA LEU A 119 6.37 -4.51 -11.67
C LEU A 119 5.32 -5.51 -11.16
N ASP A 120 5.65 -6.80 -11.14
CA ASP A 120 4.69 -7.84 -10.77
C ASP A 120 4.54 -7.95 -9.24
N TRP A 121 5.65 -8.00 -8.50
CA TRP A 121 5.65 -8.24 -7.05
C TRP A 121 5.81 -6.97 -6.20
N GLY A 122 6.53 -5.97 -6.71
CA GLY A 122 6.84 -4.75 -5.97
C GLY A 122 5.76 -3.68 -6.12
N LEU A 123 5.28 -3.47 -7.34
CA LEU A 123 4.30 -2.44 -7.67
C LEU A 123 2.89 -2.95 -7.39
N LEU A 124 2.14 -2.23 -6.54
CA LEU A 124 0.72 -2.47 -6.26
C LEU A 124 0.36 -3.96 -6.07
N PRO A 125 1.02 -4.66 -5.12
CA PRO A 125 0.85 -6.10 -4.95
C PRO A 125 -0.57 -6.54 -4.58
N HIS A 126 -1.44 -5.65 -4.12
CA HIS A 126 -2.85 -5.94 -3.82
C HIS A 126 -3.68 -6.22 -5.08
N LEU A 127 -3.25 -5.70 -6.25
CA LEU A 127 -3.94 -5.90 -7.54
C LEU A 127 -3.55 -7.21 -8.23
N GLY A 128 -2.54 -7.91 -7.70
CA GLY A 128 -2.06 -9.17 -8.23
C GLY A 128 -0.54 -9.20 -8.44
N LYS A 129 -0.01 -10.38 -8.78
CA LYS A 129 1.42 -10.63 -8.93
C LYS A 129 1.75 -11.31 -10.25
N SER A 130 0.77 -11.50 -11.10
CA SER A 130 0.89 -12.10 -12.41
C SER A 130 1.13 -11.03 -13.50
N PRO A 131 1.79 -11.34 -14.60
CA PRO A 131 1.86 -10.47 -15.77
C PRO A 131 0.48 -10.04 -16.30
N ILE A 132 -0.55 -10.87 -16.16
CA ILE A 132 -1.94 -10.57 -16.55
C ILE A 132 -2.50 -9.39 -15.73
N ASP A 133 -2.08 -9.24 -14.47
CA ASP A 133 -2.55 -8.20 -13.57
C ASP A 133 -1.93 -6.81 -13.88
N ARG A 134 -0.94 -6.74 -14.79
CA ARG A 134 -0.26 -5.47 -15.14
C ARG A 134 -1.21 -4.43 -15.68
N GLN A 135 -2.20 -4.84 -16.45
CA GLN A 135 -3.20 -3.95 -17.02
C GLN A 135 -4.08 -3.31 -15.91
N ALA A 136 -4.52 -4.10 -14.93
CA ALA A 136 -5.26 -3.57 -13.78
C ALA A 136 -4.43 -2.55 -12.98
N LYS A 137 -3.11 -2.78 -12.87
CA LYS A 137 -2.19 -1.83 -12.25
C LYS A 137 -2.08 -0.53 -13.06
N ALA A 138 -2.06 -0.62 -14.38
CA ALA A 138 -1.99 0.54 -15.26
C ALA A 138 -3.24 1.43 -15.13
N TYR A 139 -4.44 0.85 -15.11
CA TYR A 139 -5.68 1.61 -14.90
C TYR A 139 -5.74 2.28 -13.52
N PHE A 140 -5.33 1.57 -12.48
CA PHE A 140 -5.23 2.15 -11.15
C PHE A 140 -4.25 3.33 -11.08
N LEU A 141 -3.11 3.22 -11.78
CA LEU A 141 -2.16 4.33 -11.91
C LEU A 141 -2.77 5.50 -12.66
N GLY A 142 -3.51 5.25 -13.73
CA GLY A 142 -4.26 6.26 -14.47
C GLY A 142 -5.20 7.05 -13.55
N GLU A 143 -5.95 6.37 -12.70
CA GLU A 143 -6.83 7.02 -11.72
C GLU A 143 -6.07 7.87 -10.69
N VAL A 144 -4.91 7.37 -10.21
CA VAL A 144 -4.07 8.14 -9.28
C VAL A 144 -3.52 9.41 -9.93
N ILE A 145 -3.17 9.36 -11.21
CA ILE A 145 -2.70 10.53 -11.97
C ILE A 145 -3.86 11.49 -12.23
N CYS A 146 -5.04 10.97 -12.59
CA CYS A 146 -6.26 11.77 -12.78
C CYS A 146 -6.53 12.62 -11.53
N LYS A 147 -6.51 12.03 -10.35
CA LYS A 147 -6.69 12.76 -9.08
C LYS A 147 -5.62 13.82 -8.82
N LEU A 148 -4.37 13.64 -9.28
CA LEU A 148 -3.36 14.69 -9.20
C LEU A 148 -3.69 15.88 -10.11
N PHE A 149 -4.26 15.61 -11.29
CA PHE A 149 -4.70 16.65 -12.19
C PHE A 149 -5.94 17.39 -11.66
N GLU A 150 -6.91 16.66 -11.10
CA GLU A 150 -8.08 17.23 -10.43
C GLU A 150 -7.65 18.17 -9.28
N LEU A 151 -6.64 17.78 -8.49
CA LEU A 151 -6.08 18.62 -7.44
C LEU A 151 -5.41 19.88 -8.03
N LYS A 152 -4.64 19.74 -9.12
CA LYS A 152 -4.00 20.88 -9.79
C LYS A 152 -5.02 21.86 -10.38
N LEU A 153 -6.15 21.34 -10.90
CA LEU A 153 -7.26 22.13 -11.41
C LEU A 153 -8.14 22.74 -10.29
N GLY A 154 -7.92 22.34 -9.04
CA GLY A 154 -8.70 22.80 -7.90
C GLY A 154 -10.10 22.16 -7.80
N TRP A 155 -10.35 21.05 -8.52
CA TRP A 155 -11.63 20.33 -8.47
C TRP A 155 -11.78 19.49 -7.20
N ILE A 156 -10.68 19.05 -6.62
CA ILE A 156 -10.64 18.36 -5.33
C ILE A 156 -9.70 19.09 -4.36
N THR A 157 -9.88 18.82 -3.08
CA THR A 157 -9.01 19.32 -2.01
C THR A 157 -7.96 18.28 -1.63
N VAL A 158 -6.93 18.73 -0.94
CA VAL A 158 -5.88 17.85 -0.39
C VAL A 158 -6.49 16.84 0.60
N ASP A 159 -6.05 15.59 0.54
CA ASP A 159 -6.49 14.54 1.46
C ASP A 159 -6.08 14.85 2.90
N ASP A 160 -7.03 14.71 3.80
CA ASP A 160 -6.80 14.79 5.23
C ASP A 160 -6.33 13.45 5.78
N LYS A 161 -5.07 13.40 6.23
CA LYS A 161 -4.45 12.20 6.81
C LYS A 161 -5.06 11.80 8.15
N ASP A 162 -5.61 12.78 8.88
CA ASP A 162 -6.12 12.57 10.22
C ASP A 162 -7.61 12.29 10.26
N HIS A 163 -8.27 12.34 9.11
CA HIS A 163 -9.68 11.98 8.94
C HIS A 163 -9.93 10.51 9.33
N TYR A 164 -10.81 10.27 10.28
CA TYR A 164 -11.09 8.92 10.81
C TYR A 164 -11.83 7.99 9.84
N GLY A 165 -12.42 8.51 8.78
CA GLY A 165 -12.94 7.69 7.68
C GLY A 165 -11.87 6.86 6.96
N ASN A 166 -10.62 7.33 6.99
CA ASN A 166 -9.47 6.70 6.33
C ASN A 166 -8.59 5.87 7.29
N LYS A 167 -8.97 5.78 8.58
CA LYS A 167 -8.21 5.03 9.57
C LYS A 167 -8.70 3.58 9.65
N VAL A 168 -7.75 2.65 9.72
CA VAL A 168 -8.01 1.21 9.87
C VAL A 168 -7.48 0.75 11.22
N ILE A 169 -8.34 0.10 12.01
CA ILE A 169 -7.96 -0.49 13.28
C ILE A 169 -7.49 -1.93 13.05
N LYS A 170 -6.32 -2.26 13.58
CA LYS A 170 -5.81 -3.64 13.60
C LYS A 170 -6.15 -4.30 14.92
N PHE A 171 -6.90 -5.38 14.85
CA PHE A 171 -7.25 -6.19 15.99
C PHE A 171 -6.16 -7.18 16.40
N ALA A 172 -6.28 -7.71 17.61
CA ALA A 172 -5.35 -8.68 18.17
C ALA A 172 -5.13 -9.90 17.25
N GLY A 173 -6.19 -10.43 16.63
CA GLY A 173 -6.12 -11.58 15.72
C GLY A 173 -5.23 -11.30 14.50
N GLN A 174 -5.38 -10.16 13.84
CA GLN A 174 -4.55 -9.77 12.69
C GLN A 174 -3.10 -9.55 13.10
N MET A 175 -2.87 -8.92 14.25
CA MET A 175 -1.53 -8.69 14.77
C MET A 175 -0.84 -10.01 15.16
N LEU A 176 -1.56 -10.93 15.81
CA LEU A 176 -1.05 -12.25 16.17
C LEU A 176 -0.74 -13.09 14.93
N ALA A 177 -1.59 -13.03 13.90
CA ALA A 177 -1.33 -13.69 12.63
C ALA A 177 -0.04 -13.18 11.95
N ASP A 178 0.23 -11.87 11.99
CA ASP A 178 1.48 -11.29 11.47
C ASP A 178 2.72 -11.77 12.25
N LEU A 179 2.60 -11.86 13.58
CA LEU A 179 3.65 -12.39 14.45
C LEU A 179 3.91 -13.87 14.14
N PHE A 180 2.87 -14.68 14.06
CA PHE A 180 2.95 -16.10 13.74
C PHE A 180 3.59 -16.32 12.35
N ARG A 181 3.18 -15.60 11.33
CA ARG A 181 3.79 -15.66 9.99
C ARG A 181 5.28 -15.36 10.03
N THR A 182 5.69 -14.43 10.87
CA THR A 182 7.12 -14.09 11.03
C THR A 182 7.88 -15.24 11.72
N ALA A 183 7.31 -15.83 12.75
CA ALA A 183 7.87 -16.99 13.44
C ALA A 183 7.97 -18.20 12.50
N PHE A 184 6.92 -18.45 11.72
CA PHE A 184 6.86 -19.56 10.76
C PHE A 184 7.88 -19.39 9.62
N ARG A 185 8.08 -18.18 9.10
CA ARG A 185 9.14 -17.91 8.11
C ARG A 185 10.54 -18.18 8.68
N ASN A 186 10.76 -17.87 9.94
CA ASN A 186 12.02 -18.18 10.59
C ASN A 186 12.23 -19.68 10.74
N LEU A 187 11.17 -20.42 11.08
CA LEU A 187 11.21 -21.90 11.13
C LEU A 187 11.55 -22.49 9.74
N ILE A 188 10.87 -22.03 8.68
CA ILE A 188 11.14 -22.52 7.30
C ILE A 188 12.60 -22.23 6.92
N ARG A 189 13.11 -21.04 7.23
CA ARG A 189 14.50 -20.66 6.93
C ARG A 189 15.50 -21.54 7.70
N ASP A 190 15.25 -21.80 8.97
CA ASP A 190 16.09 -22.69 9.77
C ASP A 190 16.01 -24.12 9.25
N LEU A 191 14.82 -24.62 8.97
CA LEU A 191 14.63 -25.96 8.40
C LEU A 191 15.39 -26.13 7.07
N LYS A 192 15.29 -25.16 6.17
CA LYS A 192 16.04 -25.14 4.92
C LYS A 192 17.54 -25.24 5.17
N TYR A 193 18.05 -24.41 6.07
CA TYR A 193 19.47 -24.41 6.44
C TYR A 193 19.91 -25.76 7.04
N GLN A 194 19.10 -26.37 7.93
CA GLN A 194 19.40 -27.67 8.52
C GLN A 194 19.42 -28.79 7.47
N LEU A 195 18.45 -28.79 6.55
CA LEU A 195 18.40 -29.76 5.47
C LEU A 195 19.59 -29.64 4.51
N GLU A 196 19.97 -28.41 4.13
CA GLU A 196 21.17 -28.16 3.31
C GLU A 196 22.44 -28.65 4.03
N ARG A 197 22.55 -28.41 5.33
CA ARG A 197 23.67 -28.88 6.16
C ARG A 197 23.72 -30.42 6.29
N MET A 198 22.56 -31.05 6.42
CA MET A 198 22.47 -32.52 6.47
C MET A 198 22.83 -33.14 5.11
N SER A 199 22.34 -32.56 4.02
CA SER A 199 22.68 -32.99 2.66
C SER A 199 24.18 -32.88 2.39
N SER A 200 24.82 -31.79 2.77
CA SER A 200 26.26 -31.57 2.56
C SER A 200 27.13 -32.58 3.36
N LYS A 201 26.63 -33.05 4.50
CA LYS A 201 27.31 -34.07 5.34
C LYS A 201 26.97 -35.52 4.94
N ARG A 202 26.18 -35.72 3.87
CA ARG A 202 25.66 -37.02 3.43
C ARG A 202 24.97 -37.84 4.54
N THR A 203 24.48 -37.18 5.57
CA THR A 203 23.66 -37.76 6.63
C THR A 203 22.20 -37.65 6.22
N ILE A 204 21.61 -38.70 5.72
CA ILE A 204 20.18 -38.77 5.43
C ILE A 204 19.47 -39.01 6.77
N GLY A 205 19.18 -37.93 7.48
CA GLY A 205 18.37 -37.97 8.70
C GLY A 205 16.87 -37.79 8.37
N ALA A 206 16.01 -38.25 9.27
CA ALA A 206 14.60 -37.97 9.16
C ALA A 206 14.35 -36.45 9.20
N VAL A 207 13.46 -35.93 8.34
CA VAL A 207 13.11 -34.50 8.29
C VAL A 207 12.68 -33.98 9.67
N GLY A 208 12.04 -34.84 10.47
CA GLY A 208 11.66 -34.52 11.86
C GLY A 208 12.83 -34.14 12.77
N ALA A 209 14.03 -34.69 12.54
CA ALA A 209 15.23 -34.33 13.32
C ALA A 209 15.78 -32.94 12.96
N ALA A 210 15.49 -32.44 11.76
CA ALA A 210 15.87 -31.10 11.34
C ALA A 210 14.88 -30.02 11.84
N LEU A 211 13.68 -30.42 12.22
CA LEU A 211 12.63 -29.51 12.67
C LEU A 211 12.85 -29.08 14.12
N ARG A 212 12.94 -27.76 14.36
CA ARG A 212 13.04 -27.18 15.69
C ARG A 212 11.75 -26.46 16.08
N PRO A 213 10.80 -27.13 16.76
CA PRO A 213 9.51 -26.52 17.11
C PRO A 213 9.64 -25.33 18.07
N GLY A 214 10.68 -25.30 18.90
CA GLY A 214 10.99 -24.20 19.81
C GLY A 214 11.07 -22.82 19.16
N ILE A 215 11.48 -22.73 17.88
CA ILE A 215 11.60 -21.44 17.18
C ILE A 215 10.28 -20.66 17.18
N ILE A 216 9.16 -21.32 16.97
CA ILE A 216 7.82 -20.69 17.00
C ILE A 216 7.46 -20.34 18.44
N THR A 217 7.56 -21.31 19.35
CA THR A 217 7.15 -21.16 20.74
C THR A 217 7.93 -20.05 21.44
N ASP A 218 9.25 -20.05 21.29
CA ASP A 218 10.13 -19.04 21.90
C ASP A 218 9.86 -17.65 21.33
N LYS A 219 9.64 -17.55 20.01
CA LYS A 219 9.33 -16.27 19.39
C LYS A 219 7.98 -15.71 19.86
N LEU A 220 6.95 -16.54 19.96
CA LEU A 220 5.64 -16.13 20.45
C LEU A 220 5.71 -15.75 21.93
N ASN A 221 6.26 -16.59 22.78
CA ASN A 221 6.40 -16.34 24.21
C ASN A 221 7.17 -15.06 24.50
N ASN A 222 8.33 -14.88 23.86
CA ASN A 222 9.13 -13.67 24.03
C ASN A 222 8.37 -12.41 23.58
N SER A 223 7.71 -12.47 22.42
CA SER A 223 6.96 -11.31 21.91
C SER A 223 5.76 -10.95 22.78
N ILE A 224 5.04 -11.95 23.29
CA ILE A 224 3.89 -11.74 24.18
C ILE A 224 4.37 -11.21 25.54
N ALA A 225 5.41 -11.78 26.12
CA ALA A 225 5.91 -11.40 27.44
C ALA A 225 6.54 -10.00 27.46
N THR A 226 7.28 -9.63 26.41
CA THR A 226 7.98 -8.32 26.34
C THR A 226 7.17 -7.22 25.69
N GLY A 227 6.08 -7.57 24.99
CA GLY A 227 5.33 -6.62 24.14
C GLY A 227 6.07 -6.20 22.87
N ASN A 228 7.26 -6.73 22.61
CA ASN A 228 8.07 -6.39 21.44
C ASN A 228 7.82 -7.39 20.30
N TRP A 229 7.06 -6.94 19.28
CA TRP A 229 6.68 -7.77 18.13
C TRP A 229 7.60 -7.57 16.93
N GLY A 230 8.72 -6.86 17.11
CA GLY A 230 9.72 -6.59 16.07
C GLY A 230 9.30 -5.46 15.11
N ARG A 231 10.21 -5.08 14.22
CA ARG A 231 10.00 -4.00 13.24
C ARG A 231 9.50 -2.69 13.85
N GLY A 232 10.02 -2.32 15.03
CA GLY A 232 9.63 -1.08 15.73
C GLY A 232 8.26 -1.14 16.43
N LYS A 233 7.58 -2.29 16.45
CA LYS A 233 6.31 -2.47 17.18
C LYS A 233 6.61 -2.85 18.62
N VAL A 234 6.61 -1.87 19.51
CA VAL A 234 6.85 -2.03 20.95
C VAL A 234 5.56 -1.69 21.72
N GLY A 235 5.32 -2.39 22.83
CA GLY A 235 4.16 -2.17 23.68
C GLY A 235 2.84 -2.66 23.05
N VAL A 236 2.91 -3.65 22.14
CA VAL A 236 1.72 -4.25 21.53
C VAL A 236 0.97 -5.10 22.56
N THR A 237 1.67 -5.94 23.31
CA THR A 237 1.12 -6.69 24.43
C THR A 237 1.36 -5.92 25.71
N GLN A 238 0.33 -5.74 26.52
CA GLN A 238 0.37 -5.01 27.77
C GLN A 238 -0.35 -5.80 28.86
N LEU A 239 0.08 -5.64 30.11
CA LEU A 239 -0.66 -6.15 31.27
C LEU A 239 -1.95 -5.33 31.41
N VAL A 240 -3.07 -6.02 31.59
CA VAL A 240 -4.37 -5.36 31.77
C VAL A 240 -4.39 -4.64 33.12
N ASP A 241 -4.84 -3.39 33.11
CA ASP A 241 -5.08 -2.63 34.33
C ASP A 241 -6.24 -3.27 35.13
N ARG A 242 -5.96 -3.63 36.38
CA ARG A 242 -6.89 -4.24 37.31
C ARG A 242 -7.17 -3.40 38.56
N THR A 243 -6.85 -2.11 38.49
CA THR A 243 -7.07 -1.19 39.61
C THR A 243 -8.55 -1.07 39.95
N ASN A 244 -9.40 -0.91 38.93
CA ASN A 244 -10.84 -0.89 39.07
C ASN A 244 -11.55 -1.39 37.81
N TYR A 245 -12.87 -1.59 37.88
CA TYR A 245 -13.66 -2.10 36.77
C TYR A 245 -13.63 -1.16 35.52
N LEU A 246 -13.79 0.15 35.75
CA LEU A 246 -13.76 1.13 34.67
C LEU A 246 -12.38 1.24 34.02
N GLY A 247 -11.30 1.20 34.81
CA GLY A 247 -9.93 1.17 34.30
C GLY A 247 -9.66 -0.04 33.42
N THR A 248 -10.17 -1.21 33.81
CA THR A 248 -10.08 -2.42 32.99
C THR A 248 -10.80 -2.25 31.65
N LEU A 249 -12.04 -1.76 31.66
CA LEU A 249 -12.82 -1.52 30.44
C LEU A 249 -12.15 -0.48 29.53
N SER A 250 -11.68 0.62 30.10
CA SER A 250 -10.94 1.65 29.39
C SER A 250 -9.70 1.06 28.70
N HIS A 251 -8.92 0.25 29.42
CA HIS A 251 -7.72 -0.36 28.86
C HIS A 251 -8.03 -1.31 27.69
N LEU A 252 -9.11 -2.08 27.76
CA LEU A 252 -9.55 -2.96 26.69
C LEU A 252 -10.08 -2.22 25.45
N ARG A 253 -10.52 -0.98 25.61
CA ARG A 253 -11.02 -0.11 24.54
C ARG A 253 -9.98 0.87 24.01
N ARG A 254 -8.73 0.74 24.42
CA ARG A 254 -7.64 1.65 24.08
C ARG A 254 -7.15 1.41 22.67
N VAL A 255 -6.95 2.50 21.91
CA VAL A 255 -6.40 2.52 20.55
C VAL A 255 -5.07 3.26 20.59
N GLN A 256 -4.04 2.66 20.03
CA GLN A 256 -2.70 3.23 20.01
C GLN A 256 -2.25 3.54 18.58
N SER A 257 -1.80 4.77 18.34
CA SER A 257 -1.18 5.15 17.08
C SER A 257 0.24 4.59 16.97
N PRO A 258 0.68 4.11 15.79
CA PRO A 258 2.03 3.60 15.58
C PRO A 258 3.09 4.71 15.41
N LEU A 259 2.73 5.98 15.52
CA LEU A 259 3.64 7.12 15.37
C LEU A 259 4.68 7.16 16.49
N SER A 260 5.87 7.70 16.16
CA SER A 260 6.93 7.89 17.15
C SER A 260 6.52 8.90 18.21
N ARG A 261 6.76 8.56 19.45
CA ARG A 261 6.47 9.42 20.60
C ARG A 261 7.45 10.59 20.75
N SER A 262 8.65 10.45 20.22
CA SER A 262 9.70 11.48 20.26
C SER A 262 9.47 12.62 19.27
N GLN A 263 8.62 12.41 18.26
CA GLN A 263 8.28 13.47 17.31
C GLN A 263 7.01 14.20 17.75
N PRO A 264 6.96 15.53 17.61
CA PRO A 264 5.82 16.31 18.09
C PRO A 264 4.50 15.95 17.40
N ASN A 265 4.46 15.80 16.08
CA ASN A 265 3.28 15.41 15.29
C ASN A 265 1.97 16.00 15.82
N PHE A 266 1.88 17.33 15.92
CA PHE A 266 0.77 18.04 16.55
C PHE A 266 -0.58 17.68 15.89
N GLU A 267 -0.65 17.68 14.56
CA GLU A 267 -1.87 17.36 13.81
C GLU A 267 -2.46 15.99 14.19
N ALA A 268 -1.61 14.97 14.36
CA ALA A 268 -2.04 13.63 14.74
C ALA A 268 -2.48 13.51 16.22
N ARG A 269 -2.11 14.47 17.06
CA ARG A 269 -2.45 14.51 18.49
C ARG A 269 -3.69 15.34 18.79
N ASP A 270 -4.00 16.27 17.90
CA ASP A 270 -5.13 17.18 18.05
C ASP A 270 -6.48 16.46 18.01
N LEU A 271 -7.48 17.12 18.56
CA LEU A 271 -8.86 16.69 18.47
C LEU A 271 -9.42 17.01 17.09
N HIS A 272 -9.66 15.98 16.30
CA HIS A 272 -10.21 16.12 14.96
C HIS A 272 -11.75 16.03 14.97
N ALA A 273 -12.43 16.82 14.14
CA ALA A 273 -13.90 16.81 14.08
C ALA A 273 -14.48 15.42 13.79
N THR A 274 -13.78 14.60 12.99
CA THR A 274 -14.19 13.22 12.66
C THR A 274 -14.02 12.22 13.81
N HIS A 275 -13.48 12.63 14.97
CA HIS A 275 -13.51 11.83 16.20
C HIS A 275 -14.93 11.67 16.74
N PHE A 276 -15.84 12.57 16.41
CA PHE A 276 -17.21 12.52 16.91
C PHE A 276 -17.86 11.15 16.65
N GLY A 277 -18.38 10.55 17.70
CA GLY A 277 -19.00 9.21 17.66
C GLY A 277 -18.03 8.03 17.51
N ARG A 278 -16.71 8.27 17.34
CA ARG A 278 -15.70 7.21 17.11
C ARG A 278 -14.66 7.13 18.22
N ILE A 279 -14.10 8.26 18.62
CA ILE A 279 -13.04 8.35 19.63
C ILE A 279 -13.51 9.27 20.75
N CYS A 280 -13.21 8.90 22.01
CA CYS A 280 -13.49 9.75 23.14
C CYS A 280 -12.65 11.03 23.06
N PRO A 281 -13.27 12.24 23.15
CA PRO A 281 -12.52 13.50 23.02
C PRO A 281 -11.66 13.83 24.23
N ASN A 282 -11.96 13.25 25.41
CA ASN A 282 -11.31 13.60 26.68
C ASN A 282 -10.28 12.58 27.14
N GLU A 283 -10.53 11.28 26.85
CA GLU A 283 -9.72 10.21 27.42
C GLU A 283 -8.42 10.02 26.61
N THR A 284 -7.33 10.59 27.12
CA THR A 284 -5.98 10.43 26.61
C THR A 284 -4.96 10.55 27.75
N PRO A 285 -3.84 9.83 27.74
CA PRO A 285 -2.81 9.97 28.75
C PRO A 285 -2.08 11.32 28.66
N GLU A 286 -1.42 11.70 29.73
CA GLU A 286 -0.51 12.85 29.77
C GLU A 286 0.88 12.53 29.18
N GLY A 287 1.65 13.57 28.87
CA GLY A 287 3.03 13.47 28.41
C GLY A 287 3.19 12.97 26.97
N ALA A 288 4.22 12.18 26.73
CA ALA A 288 4.60 11.75 25.37
C ALA A 288 3.53 10.93 24.64
N ASN A 289 2.60 10.34 25.35
CA ASN A 289 1.50 9.54 24.80
C ASN A 289 0.23 10.37 24.50
N CYS A 290 0.18 11.63 24.92
CA CYS A 290 -0.96 12.51 24.73
C CYS A 290 -1.38 12.55 23.25
N GLY A 291 -2.64 12.30 22.95
CA GLY A 291 -3.21 12.27 21.60
C GLY A 291 -2.80 11.08 20.71
N LEU A 292 -1.76 10.32 21.07
CA LEU A 292 -1.36 9.10 20.33
C LEU A 292 -1.99 7.83 20.89
N VAL A 293 -2.33 7.84 22.17
CA VAL A 293 -3.14 6.81 22.83
C VAL A 293 -4.52 7.39 23.04
N LYS A 294 -5.53 6.73 22.47
CA LYS A 294 -6.91 7.20 22.46
C LYS A 294 -7.82 6.06 22.93
N ASN A 295 -9.07 6.37 23.22
CA ASN A 295 -10.06 5.38 23.59
C ASN A 295 -11.26 5.45 22.67
N LEU A 296 -11.83 4.28 22.35
CA LEU A 296 -13.05 4.20 21.55
C LEU A 296 -14.22 4.83 22.29
N ALA A 297 -15.04 5.63 21.59
CA ALA A 297 -16.30 6.12 22.13
C ALA A 297 -17.26 4.97 22.45
N LEU A 298 -18.17 5.16 23.41
CA LEU A 298 -19.10 4.11 23.86
C LEU A 298 -19.97 3.56 22.71
N SER A 299 -20.42 4.43 21.83
CA SER A 299 -21.28 4.09 20.67
C SER A 299 -20.53 3.61 19.43
N THR A 300 -19.19 3.48 19.50
CA THR A 300 -18.38 3.12 18.32
C THR A 300 -18.72 1.73 17.82
N ILE A 301 -19.09 1.64 16.56
CA ILE A 301 -19.22 0.40 15.80
C ILE A 301 -18.06 0.35 14.81
N ILE A 302 -17.34 -0.77 14.78
CA ILE A 302 -16.24 -0.99 13.85
C ILE A 302 -16.77 -1.84 12.70
N SER A 303 -16.67 -1.31 11.47
CA SER A 303 -17.06 -2.04 10.27
C SER A 303 -16.12 -3.23 10.03
N ILE A 304 -16.70 -4.33 9.62
CA ILE A 304 -16.00 -5.53 9.14
C ILE A 304 -15.99 -5.54 7.62
N ASP A 305 -15.04 -6.27 7.07
CA ASP A 305 -14.92 -6.49 5.64
C ASP A 305 -16.12 -7.26 5.08
N VAL A 306 -16.57 -6.89 3.89
CA VAL A 306 -17.67 -7.52 3.18
C VAL A 306 -17.11 -8.29 1.99
N PRO A 307 -17.59 -9.51 1.69
CA PRO A 307 -17.14 -10.27 0.53
C PRO A 307 -17.33 -9.49 -0.77
N THR A 308 -16.28 -9.44 -1.58
CA THR A 308 -16.26 -8.73 -2.88
C THR A 308 -17.39 -9.18 -3.82
N SER A 309 -17.79 -10.47 -3.76
CA SER A 309 -18.88 -11.02 -4.56
C SER A 309 -20.23 -10.34 -4.30
N GLU A 310 -20.58 -10.09 -3.03
CA GLU A 310 -21.83 -9.43 -2.66
C GLU A 310 -21.88 -7.98 -3.17
N ILE A 311 -20.74 -7.28 -3.10
CA ILE A 311 -20.63 -5.91 -3.60
C ILE A 311 -20.79 -5.88 -5.13
N LEU A 312 -20.15 -6.84 -5.84
CA LEU A 312 -20.27 -6.94 -7.29
C LEU A 312 -21.72 -7.23 -7.75
N GLU A 313 -22.44 -8.11 -7.06
CA GLU A 313 -23.85 -8.37 -7.34
C GLU A 313 -24.71 -7.11 -7.17
N HIS A 314 -24.46 -6.36 -6.10
CA HIS A 314 -25.16 -5.10 -5.83
C HIS A 314 -24.87 -4.04 -6.88
N LEU A 315 -23.60 -3.88 -7.27
CA LEU A 315 -23.20 -2.93 -8.32
C LEU A 315 -23.78 -3.32 -9.68
N SER A 316 -23.78 -4.61 -10.03
CA SER A 316 -24.37 -5.12 -11.28
C SER A 316 -25.88 -4.86 -11.33
N SER A 317 -26.60 -5.06 -10.21
CA SER A 317 -28.02 -4.76 -10.12
C SER A 317 -28.31 -3.25 -10.19
N SER A 318 -27.36 -2.41 -9.81
CA SER A 318 -27.45 -0.94 -9.85
C SER A 318 -27.07 -0.33 -11.20
N GLY A 319 -26.69 -1.16 -12.19
CA GLY A 319 -26.38 -0.70 -13.54
C GLY A 319 -24.89 -0.57 -13.86
N LEU A 320 -24.01 -1.23 -13.09
CA LEU A 320 -22.60 -1.35 -13.45
C LEU A 320 -22.49 -2.08 -14.81
N VAL A 321 -21.80 -1.45 -15.75
CA VAL A 321 -21.41 -2.07 -17.02
C VAL A 321 -20.03 -2.67 -16.84
N PRO A 322 -19.89 -4.02 -16.75
CA PRO A 322 -18.59 -4.63 -16.54
C PRO A 322 -17.69 -4.40 -17.76
N MET A 323 -16.43 -4.16 -17.50
CA MET A 323 -15.41 -3.99 -18.51
C MET A 323 -15.15 -5.33 -19.22
N VAL A 324 -15.68 -5.47 -20.43
CA VAL A 324 -15.49 -6.68 -21.25
C VAL A 324 -14.39 -6.48 -22.31
N ASN A 325 -14.21 -5.24 -22.82
CA ASN A 325 -13.22 -4.88 -23.84
C ASN A 325 -12.64 -3.48 -23.57
N ASP A 326 -11.35 -3.29 -23.84
CA ASP A 326 -10.63 -2.01 -23.68
C ASP A 326 -11.23 -0.85 -24.49
N ASP A 327 -11.86 -1.13 -25.63
CA ASP A 327 -12.52 -0.13 -26.48
C ASP A 327 -13.72 0.57 -25.82
N LEU A 328 -14.30 -0.02 -24.78
CA LEU A 328 -15.44 0.56 -24.07
C LEU A 328 -15.02 1.73 -23.15
N ILE A 329 -13.79 1.71 -22.63
CA ILE A 329 -13.28 2.79 -21.77
C ILE A 329 -13.20 4.11 -22.55
N ILE A 330 -12.78 4.04 -23.81
CA ILE A 330 -12.59 5.19 -24.70
C ILE A 330 -13.94 5.81 -25.08
N LYS A 331 -15.02 5.00 -25.10
CA LYS A 331 -16.34 5.43 -25.59
C LYS A 331 -17.34 5.76 -24.49
N SER A 332 -17.11 5.35 -23.26
CA SER A 332 -18.05 5.59 -22.17
C SER A 332 -17.82 6.96 -21.54
N LYS A 333 -18.88 7.75 -21.43
CA LYS A 333 -18.92 9.00 -20.65
C LYS A 333 -19.24 8.73 -19.16
N GLY A 334 -19.18 7.49 -18.72
CA GLY A 334 -19.51 7.07 -17.35
C GLY A 334 -18.38 7.32 -16.36
N CYS A 335 -18.71 7.22 -15.08
CA CYS A 335 -17.70 7.25 -14.01
C CYS A 335 -17.02 5.89 -13.90
N LYS A 336 -15.70 5.89 -13.78
CA LYS A 336 -14.91 4.68 -13.54
C LYS A 336 -15.19 4.13 -12.14
N VAL A 337 -15.45 2.83 -12.04
CA VAL A 337 -15.70 2.16 -10.76
C VAL A 337 -14.53 1.25 -10.42
N PHE A 338 -13.94 1.46 -9.23
CA PHE A 338 -12.87 0.64 -8.70
C PHE A 338 -13.32 -0.07 -7.43
N LEU A 339 -13.05 -1.36 -7.33
CA LEU A 339 -13.29 -2.16 -6.14
C LEU A 339 -11.95 -2.73 -5.66
N ASP A 340 -11.57 -2.39 -4.42
CA ASP A 340 -10.25 -2.72 -3.85
C ASP A 340 -9.06 -2.31 -4.75
N GLY A 341 -9.25 -1.21 -5.50
CA GLY A 341 -8.27 -0.71 -6.45
C GLY A 341 -8.26 -1.41 -7.81
N LYS A 342 -9.07 -2.45 -8.00
CA LYS A 342 -9.24 -3.11 -9.30
C LYS A 342 -10.35 -2.42 -10.07
N PHE A 343 -10.06 -2.01 -11.30
CA PHE A 343 -11.07 -1.45 -12.20
C PHE A 343 -12.07 -2.55 -12.59
N ILE A 344 -13.36 -2.26 -12.45
CA ILE A 344 -14.44 -3.24 -12.68
C ILE A 344 -15.47 -2.79 -13.73
N GLY A 345 -15.57 -1.50 -14.00
CA GLY A 345 -16.52 -0.96 -14.99
C GLY A 345 -16.59 0.55 -15.01
#